data_379f5e3442ae5183d8ec8b86bdb023a0
#
_entry.id   379f5e3442ae5183d8ec8b86bdb023a0
#
_cell.length_a   1.000
_cell.length_b   1.000
_cell.length_c   1.000
_cell.angle_alpha   90.00
_cell.angle_beta   90.00
_cell.angle_gamma   90.00
#
_symmetry.space_group_name_H-M   'P 1'
#
loop_
_entity.id
_entity.type
_entity.pdbx_description
1 polymer ?
#
loop_
_entity_poly.entity_id
_entity_poly.type
_entity_poly.pdbx_seq_one_letter_code
_entity_poly.pdbx_strand_id
1 'polypeptide(L)'
;MQLNSARQAWHDCLYTAWDSQGAFIEQLGLLGAMVQTTQKQRKASHAVHQALAGGVQSAIFKLPGSLRAFGDFMYAPRLDADTQEDAEDVVFLMVQQRSPRMTAAKREKLEYVVKGVMARYRYMHQGGQSANDDPLASPEGFRAWLDAHYGVRLESSNWERDWGGFVSLAFECCEDLDKRALSPVAAAIYEMRSAA
;
A
#
# COMPACT_ATOMS: atom_id res chain seq x y z
N MET A 1 12.02 -11.63 -9.85
CA MET A 1 11.46 -11.36 -8.51
C MET A 1 12.54 -11.69 -7.49
N GLN A 2 12.81 -10.77 -6.58
CA GLN A 2 13.72 -11.01 -5.45
C GLN A 2 12.86 -11.15 -4.18
N LEU A 3 13.00 -12.25 -3.48
CA LEU A 3 12.22 -12.52 -2.25
C LEU A 3 12.87 -11.86 -1.01
N ASN A 4 13.25 -10.59 -1.10
CA ASN A 4 13.98 -9.91 -0.03
C ASN A 4 13.08 -9.48 1.13
N SER A 5 11.85 -9.08 0.84
CA SER A 5 10.85 -8.74 1.85
C SER A 5 9.45 -9.12 1.37
N ALA A 6 8.52 -9.30 2.31
CA ALA A 6 7.12 -9.60 2.00
C ALA A 6 6.44 -8.44 1.23
N ARG A 7 6.77 -7.19 1.56
CA ARG A 7 6.28 -5.99 0.87
C ARG A 7 6.68 -5.98 -0.59
N GLN A 8 7.99 -6.14 -0.85
CA GLN A 8 8.50 -6.20 -2.22
C GLN A 8 7.93 -7.39 -2.99
N ALA A 9 7.80 -8.55 -2.35
CA ALA A 9 7.24 -9.74 -2.97
C ALA A 9 5.76 -9.56 -3.35
N TRP A 10 4.96 -8.91 -2.47
CA TRP A 10 3.57 -8.55 -2.79
C TRP A 10 3.50 -7.66 -4.02
N HIS A 11 4.29 -6.58 -4.02
CA HIS A 11 4.36 -5.67 -5.17
C HIS A 11 4.78 -6.38 -6.45
N ASP A 12 5.90 -7.12 -6.40
CA ASP A 12 6.49 -7.79 -7.56
C ASP A 12 5.60 -8.90 -8.15
N CYS A 13 4.83 -9.61 -7.32
CA CYS A 13 3.97 -10.69 -7.81
C CYS A 13 2.78 -10.21 -8.64
N LEU A 14 2.42 -8.94 -8.53
CA LEU A 14 1.35 -8.30 -9.29
C LEU A 14 1.85 -7.71 -10.62
N TYR A 15 3.16 -7.62 -10.83
CA TYR A 15 3.72 -7.32 -12.14
C TYR A 15 3.79 -8.56 -13.01
N THR A 16 3.31 -8.45 -14.22
CA THR A 16 3.66 -9.44 -15.24
C THR A 16 5.09 -9.18 -15.70
N ALA A 17 5.79 -10.24 -16.12
CA ALA A 17 7.17 -10.10 -16.67
C ALA A 17 7.23 -9.16 -17.90
N TRP A 18 6.10 -8.89 -18.53
CA TRP A 18 5.96 -7.96 -19.63
C TRP A 18 5.88 -6.50 -19.18
N ASP A 19 5.20 -6.23 -18.06
CA ASP A 19 5.01 -4.86 -17.57
C ASP A 19 6.31 -4.20 -17.10
N SER A 20 7.21 -4.96 -16.48
CA SER A 20 8.46 -4.40 -15.95
C SER A 20 9.58 -4.28 -16.97
N GLN A 21 9.64 -5.19 -17.97
CA GLN A 21 10.68 -5.17 -19.00
C GLN A 21 10.18 -4.54 -20.32
N GLY A 22 8.91 -4.71 -20.67
CA GLY A 22 8.32 -4.14 -21.88
C GLY A 22 8.32 -2.62 -21.84
N ALA A 23 7.83 -2.04 -20.76
CA ALA A 23 7.79 -0.58 -20.59
C ALA A 23 9.20 0.03 -20.56
N PHE A 24 10.17 -0.64 -19.92
CA PHE A 24 11.55 -0.17 -19.89
C PHE A 24 12.24 -0.29 -21.26
N ILE A 25 12.00 -1.38 -22.00
CA ILE A 25 12.52 -1.58 -23.37
C ILE A 25 11.88 -0.59 -24.34
N GLU A 26 10.58 -0.31 -24.18
CA GLU A 26 9.86 0.67 -25.00
C GLU A 26 10.37 2.09 -24.73
N GLN A 27 10.61 2.46 -23.48
CA GLN A 27 11.26 3.72 -23.11
C GLN A 27 12.68 3.84 -23.66
N LEU A 28 13.48 2.77 -23.60
CA LEU A 28 14.82 2.74 -24.17
C LEU A 28 14.79 2.80 -25.71
N GLY A 29 13.80 2.17 -26.35
CA GLY A 29 13.56 2.26 -27.78
C GLY A 29 13.20 3.68 -28.23
N LEU A 30 12.35 4.37 -27.46
CA LEU A 30 12.01 5.79 -27.70
C LEU A 30 13.20 6.74 -27.51
N LEU A 31 14.17 6.37 -26.67
CA LEU A 31 15.43 7.10 -26.49
C LEU A 31 16.51 6.73 -27.51
N GLY A 32 16.18 5.92 -28.55
CA GLY A 32 17.09 5.54 -29.60
C GLY A 32 18.15 4.51 -29.20
N ALA A 33 18.04 3.85 -28.10
CA ALA A 33 18.95 2.82 -27.64
C ALA A 33 18.63 1.47 -28.30
N MET A 34 19.56 0.89 -29.07
CA MET A 34 19.44 -0.48 -29.56
C MET A 34 19.74 -1.48 -28.44
N VAL A 35 18.68 -2.04 -27.87
CA VAL A 35 18.81 -3.07 -26.82
C VAL A 35 18.89 -4.46 -27.48
N GLN A 36 20.09 -5.06 -27.50
CA GLN A 36 20.25 -6.46 -27.89
C GLN A 36 19.67 -7.38 -26.80
N THR A 37 18.57 -8.04 -27.13
CA THR A 37 17.91 -8.96 -26.24
C THR A 37 18.26 -10.41 -26.58
N THR A 38 19.07 -11.07 -25.73
CA THR A 38 19.41 -12.48 -25.88
C THR A 38 18.24 -13.37 -25.43
N GLN A 39 17.56 -14.01 -26.37
CA GLN A 39 16.32 -14.78 -26.15
C GLN A 39 16.45 -15.98 -25.20
N LYS A 40 17.62 -16.57 -25.03
CA LYS A 40 17.81 -17.83 -24.24
C LYS A 40 17.73 -17.64 -22.71
N GLN A 41 18.21 -16.54 -22.18
CA GLN A 41 18.15 -16.25 -20.73
C GLN A 41 16.76 -15.82 -20.24
N ARG A 42 15.93 -15.29 -21.11
CA ARG A 42 14.58 -14.80 -20.78
C ARG A 42 13.61 -15.89 -20.34
N LYS A 43 13.63 -17.07 -20.98
CA LYS A 43 12.63 -18.14 -20.69
C LYS A 43 12.81 -18.75 -19.31
N ALA A 44 14.04 -19.04 -18.89
CA ALA A 44 14.31 -19.63 -17.58
C ALA A 44 14.04 -18.62 -16.45
N SER A 45 14.50 -17.37 -16.60
CA SER A 45 14.24 -16.30 -15.61
C SER A 45 12.75 -15.98 -15.49
N HIS A 46 11.99 -16.03 -16.59
CA HIS A 46 10.54 -15.83 -16.59
C HIS A 46 9.81 -16.97 -15.88
N ALA A 47 10.18 -18.22 -16.14
CA ALA A 47 9.55 -19.37 -15.46
C ALA A 47 9.81 -19.35 -13.95
N VAL A 48 11.03 -19.02 -13.52
CA VAL A 48 11.36 -18.86 -12.09
C VAL A 48 10.56 -17.70 -11.48
N HIS A 49 10.49 -16.55 -12.15
CA HIS A 49 9.68 -15.43 -11.68
C HIS A 49 8.20 -15.82 -11.51
N GLN A 50 7.62 -16.50 -12.49
CA GLN A 50 6.23 -16.95 -12.43
C GLN A 50 5.99 -17.96 -11.30
N ALA A 51 6.90 -18.91 -11.08
CA ALA A 51 6.78 -19.89 -10.01
C ALA A 51 6.80 -19.19 -8.62
N LEU A 52 7.74 -18.25 -8.41
CA LEU A 52 7.83 -17.49 -7.16
C LEU A 52 6.61 -16.57 -6.98
N ALA A 53 6.17 -15.89 -8.04
CA ALA A 53 4.98 -15.04 -8.01
C ALA A 53 3.72 -15.86 -7.68
N GLY A 54 3.57 -17.05 -8.26
CA GLY A 54 2.44 -17.95 -7.97
C GLY A 54 2.37 -18.36 -6.50
N GLY A 55 3.51 -18.65 -5.87
CA GLY A 55 3.57 -18.96 -4.43
C GLY A 55 3.11 -17.78 -3.56
N VAL A 56 3.60 -16.58 -3.86
CA VAL A 56 3.19 -15.35 -3.15
C VAL A 56 1.71 -15.04 -3.39
N GLN A 57 1.24 -15.09 -4.64
CA GLN A 57 -0.17 -14.87 -4.97
C GLN A 57 -1.08 -15.87 -4.24
N SER A 58 -0.68 -17.15 -4.17
CA SER A 58 -1.44 -18.15 -3.41
C SER A 58 -1.56 -17.80 -1.94
N ALA A 59 -0.50 -17.26 -1.32
CA ALA A 59 -0.54 -16.81 0.06
C ALA A 59 -1.49 -15.61 0.23
N ILE A 60 -1.45 -14.64 -0.70
CA ILE A 60 -2.34 -13.47 -0.71
C ILE A 60 -3.81 -13.89 -0.88
N PHE A 61 -4.10 -14.80 -1.80
CA PHE A 61 -5.47 -15.28 -2.03
C PHE A 61 -6.11 -16.00 -0.84
N LYS A 62 -5.30 -16.58 0.04
CA LYS A 62 -5.77 -17.23 1.28
C LYS A 62 -6.10 -16.23 2.39
N LEU A 63 -5.72 -14.97 2.25
CA LEU A 63 -6.03 -13.94 3.24
C LEU A 63 -7.54 -13.64 3.27
N PRO A 64 -8.08 -13.27 4.45
CA PRO A 64 -9.39 -12.63 4.53
C PRO A 64 -9.48 -11.42 3.59
N GLY A 65 -10.67 -11.19 3.01
CA GLY A 65 -10.88 -10.11 2.05
C GLY A 65 -10.40 -8.74 2.55
N SER A 66 -10.65 -8.43 3.83
CA SER A 66 -10.21 -7.18 4.46
C SER A 66 -8.67 -7.00 4.48
N LEU A 67 -7.93 -8.08 4.77
CA LEU A 67 -6.47 -8.04 4.77
C LEU A 67 -5.90 -7.96 3.36
N ARG A 68 -6.57 -8.61 2.40
CA ARG A 68 -6.19 -8.54 1.00
C ARG A 68 -6.45 -7.14 0.44
N ALA A 69 -7.63 -6.56 0.66
CA ALA A 69 -7.95 -5.20 0.21
C ALA A 69 -6.92 -4.18 0.75
N PHE A 70 -6.61 -4.26 2.05
CA PHE A 70 -5.59 -3.40 2.65
C PHE A 70 -4.19 -3.63 2.05
N GLY A 71 -3.77 -4.89 1.86
CA GLY A 71 -2.47 -5.22 1.26
C GLY A 71 -2.38 -4.78 -0.21
N ASP A 72 -3.44 -4.95 -0.99
CA ASP A 72 -3.50 -4.48 -2.37
C ASP A 72 -3.49 -2.94 -2.43
N PHE A 73 -4.23 -2.25 -1.55
CA PHE A 73 -4.11 -0.80 -1.38
C PHE A 73 -2.68 -0.37 -1.13
N MET A 74 -1.97 -1.08 -0.24
CA MET A 74 -0.60 -0.71 0.15
C MET A 74 0.43 -1.01 -0.93
N TYR A 75 0.32 -2.16 -1.60
CA TYR A 75 1.44 -2.71 -2.38
C TYR A 75 1.14 -2.93 -3.86
N ALA A 76 -0.12 -2.86 -4.30
CA ALA A 76 -0.41 -3.01 -5.72
C ALA A 76 0.20 -1.85 -6.54
N PRO A 77 0.81 -2.15 -7.70
CA PRO A 77 1.40 -1.14 -8.58
C PRO A 77 0.33 -0.24 -9.21
N ARG A 78 -0.85 -0.78 -9.42
CA ARG A 78 -2.05 -0.06 -9.87
C ARG A 78 -3.14 -0.27 -8.85
N LEU A 79 -3.71 0.83 -8.40
CA LEU A 79 -4.82 0.83 -7.45
C LEU A 79 -6.09 1.21 -8.22
N ASP A 80 -7.08 0.34 -8.19
CA ASP A 80 -8.43 0.66 -8.65
C ASP A 80 -9.25 1.31 -7.52
N ALA A 81 -10.32 2.01 -7.90
CA ALA A 81 -11.13 2.77 -6.95
C ALA A 81 -11.84 1.85 -5.94
N ASP A 82 -12.32 0.70 -6.38
CA ASP A 82 -13.07 -0.25 -5.54
C ASP A 82 -12.15 -0.84 -4.45
N THR A 83 -10.94 -1.27 -4.82
CA THR A 83 -9.92 -1.75 -3.87
C THR A 83 -9.53 -0.66 -2.86
N GLN A 84 -9.42 0.59 -3.31
CA GLN A 84 -9.15 1.70 -2.41
C GLN A 84 -10.28 1.92 -1.42
N GLU A 85 -11.53 1.95 -1.88
CA GLU A 85 -12.71 2.14 -1.05
C GLU A 85 -12.85 1.01 -0.02
N ASP A 86 -12.71 -0.24 -0.45
CA ASP A 86 -12.73 -1.41 0.43
C ASP A 86 -11.67 -1.32 1.55
N ALA A 87 -10.46 -0.90 1.21
CA ALA A 87 -9.38 -0.75 2.18
C ALA A 87 -9.65 0.40 3.17
N GLU A 88 -10.14 1.54 2.67
CA GLU A 88 -10.52 2.70 3.47
C GLU A 88 -11.64 2.35 4.45
N ASP A 89 -12.65 1.62 4.01
CA ASP A 89 -13.74 1.14 4.84
C ASP A 89 -13.26 0.20 5.96
N VAL A 90 -12.37 -0.73 5.64
CA VAL A 90 -11.78 -1.64 6.65
C VAL A 90 -11.07 -0.86 7.75
N VAL A 91 -10.22 0.10 7.40
CA VAL A 91 -9.50 0.92 8.39
C VAL A 91 -10.47 1.79 9.16
N PHE A 92 -11.43 2.43 8.48
CA PHE A 92 -12.42 3.28 9.13
C PHE A 92 -13.26 2.51 10.16
N LEU A 93 -13.74 1.31 9.82
CA LEU A 93 -14.49 0.46 10.74
C LEU A 93 -13.64 0.05 11.96
N MET A 94 -12.36 -0.29 11.76
CA MET A 94 -11.46 -0.61 12.88
C MET A 94 -11.24 0.58 13.79
N VAL A 95 -10.99 1.76 13.23
CA VAL A 95 -10.84 3.00 13.99
C VAL A 95 -12.12 3.32 14.74
N GLN A 96 -13.27 3.20 14.10
CA GLN A 96 -14.56 3.46 14.72
C GLN A 96 -14.83 2.52 15.92
N GLN A 97 -14.52 1.23 15.77
CA GLN A 97 -14.69 0.24 16.85
C GLN A 97 -13.80 0.50 18.06
N ARG A 98 -12.59 1.00 17.84
CA ARG A 98 -11.62 1.29 18.90
C ARG A 98 -11.74 2.70 19.45
N SER A 99 -12.50 3.57 18.78
CA SER A 99 -12.67 4.98 19.17
C SER A 99 -13.69 5.15 20.31
N PRO A 100 -13.53 6.20 21.14
CA PRO A 100 -14.56 6.59 22.07
C PRO A 100 -15.83 7.06 21.33
N ARG A 101 -16.94 7.16 22.08
CA ARG A 101 -18.20 7.69 21.52
C ARG A 101 -17.98 9.09 20.96
N MET A 102 -18.49 9.33 19.76
CA MET A 102 -18.38 10.61 19.05
C MET A 102 -19.71 11.02 18.45
N THR A 103 -19.85 12.31 18.13
CA THR A 103 -21.02 12.84 17.42
C THR A 103 -21.03 12.37 15.96
N ALA A 104 -22.21 12.35 15.34
CA ALA A 104 -22.34 11.99 13.92
C ALA A 104 -21.48 12.87 13.01
N ALA A 105 -21.47 14.18 13.22
CA ALA A 105 -20.64 15.12 12.46
C ALA A 105 -19.14 14.88 12.61
N LYS A 106 -18.68 14.45 13.80
CA LYS A 106 -17.28 14.11 13.99
C LYS A 106 -16.92 12.79 13.32
N ARG A 107 -17.85 11.82 13.32
CA ARG A 107 -17.68 10.54 12.63
C ARG A 107 -17.57 10.71 11.12
N GLU A 108 -18.39 11.56 10.52
CA GLU A 108 -18.32 11.89 9.10
C GLU A 108 -16.94 12.46 8.73
N LYS A 109 -16.43 13.41 9.53
CA LYS A 109 -15.09 13.97 9.30
C LYS A 109 -13.97 12.95 9.57
N LEU A 110 -14.18 12.01 10.49
CA LEU A 110 -13.21 10.94 10.80
C LEU A 110 -12.94 10.04 9.60
N GLU A 111 -13.92 9.77 8.76
CA GLU A 111 -13.73 9.01 7.53
C GLU A 111 -12.63 9.63 6.67
N TYR A 112 -12.66 10.93 6.46
CA TYR A 112 -11.64 11.65 5.69
C TYR A 112 -10.29 11.72 6.42
N VAL A 113 -10.29 11.79 7.74
CA VAL A 113 -9.05 11.69 8.53
C VAL A 113 -8.38 10.35 8.29
N VAL A 114 -9.14 9.26 8.27
CA VAL A 114 -8.63 7.91 7.97
C VAL A 114 -8.04 7.85 6.57
N LYS A 115 -8.73 8.40 5.56
CA LYS A 115 -8.21 8.48 4.16
C LYS A 115 -6.86 9.22 4.10
N GLY A 116 -6.74 10.34 4.82
CA GLY A 116 -5.47 11.09 4.91
C GLY A 116 -4.36 10.30 5.59
N VAL A 117 -4.67 9.60 6.69
CA VAL A 117 -3.69 8.73 7.38
C VAL A 117 -3.25 7.59 6.47
N MET A 118 -4.18 6.93 5.77
CA MET A 118 -3.86 5.83 4.85
C MET A 118 -2.98 6.31 3.69
N ALA A 119 -3.28 7.47 3.11
CA ALA A 119 -2.44 8.05 2.06
C ALA A 119 -1.02 8.30 2.56
N ARG A 120 -0.86 8.85 3.76
CA ARG A 120 0.43 9.07 4.40
C ARG A 120 1.14 7.75 4.72
N TYR A 121 0.42 6.78 5.29
CA TYR A 121 0.97 5.47 5.63
C TYR A 121 1.51 4.76 4.38
N ARG A 122 0.74 4.78 3.29
CA ARG A 122 1.16 4.24 2.00
C ARG A 122 2.41 4.94 1.47
N TYR A 123 2.44 6.28 1.50
CA TYR A 123 3.60 7.06 1.09
C TYR A 123 4.87 6.68 1.85
N MET A 124 4.80 6.54 3.18
CA MET A 124 5.93 6.15 4.02
C MET A 124 6.47 4.75 3.71
N HIS A 125 5.62 3.82 3.26
CA HIS A 125 5.96 2.42 3.05
C HIS A 125 6.22 2.01 1.60
N GLN A 126 5.90 2.85 0.63
CA GLN A 126 6.17 2.58 -0.80
C GLN A 126 7.61 2.86 -1.25
N GLY A 127 8.54 3.10 -0.32
CA GLY A 127 9.96 3.30 -0.63
C GLY A 127 10.29 4.64 -1.27
N GLY A 128 9.30 5.51 -1.42
CA GLY A 128 9.48 6.87 -1.85
C GLY A 128 9.96 7.75 -0.71
N GLN A 129 11.12 7.45 -0.15
CA GLN A 129 11.86 8.50 0.57
C GLN A 129 12.32 9.50 -0.48
N SER A 130 11.37 10.27 -0.96
CA SER A 130 11.62 11.48 -1.71
C SER A 130 12.45 12.38 -0.84
N ALA A 131 13.41 13.08 -1.41
CA ALA A 131 14.16 14.15 -0.74
C ALA A 131 13.23 15.31 -0.30
N ASN A 132 11.95 15.23 -0.59
CA ASN A 132 10.93 16.21 -0.22
C ASN A 132 10.32 15.83 1.13
N ASP A 133 10.10 16.81 1.97
CA ASP A 133 9.40 16.66 3.24
C ASP A 133 8.01 16.07 3.03
N ASP A 134 7.59 15.21 3.96
CA ASP A 134 6.25 14.63 3.96
C ASP A 134 5.19 15.73 4.19
N PRO A 135 4.38 16.08 3.19
CA PRO A 135 3.41 17.18 3.32
C PRO A 135 2.32 16.90 4.35
N LEU A 136 2.12 15.64 4.72
CA LEU A 136 1.13 15.20 5.70
C LEU A 136 1.72 15.04 7.11
N ALA A 137 3.02 15.36 7.32
CA ALA A 137 3.67 15.22 8.60
C ALA A 137 3.18 16.25 9.64
N SER A 138 2.86 17.47 9.19
CA SER A 138 2.36 18.51 10.08
C SER A 138 0.82 18.56 10.13
N PRO A 139 0.22 18.96 11.27
CA PRO A 139 -1.22 19.17 11.37
C PRO A 139 -1.77 20.17 10.35
N GLU A 140 -1.01 21.19 10.01
CA GLU A 140 -1.37 22.20 9.01
C GLU A 140 -1.40 21.59 7.61
N GLY A 141 -0.35 20.87 7.23
CA GLY A 141 -0.25 20.20 5.94
C GLY A 141 -1.36 19.15 5.78
N PHE A 142 -1.61 18.37 6.84
CA PHE A 142 -2.68 17.37 6.86
C PHE A 142 -4.07 17.98 6.61
N ARG A 143 -4.38 19.09 7.31
CA ARG A 143 -5.65 19.83 7.13
C ARG A 143 -5.77 20.43 5.73
N ALA A 144 -4.71 21.04 5.23
CA ALA A 144 -4.68 21.61 3.89
C ALA A 144 -4.88 20.53 2.82
N TRP A 145 -4.29 19.36 3.01
CA TRP A 145 -4.47 18.23 2.11
C TRP A 145 -5.94 17.74 2.08
N LEU A 146 -6.58 17.62 3.25
CA LEU A 146 -7.99 17.21 3.33
C LEU A 146 -8.94 18.23 2.68
N ASP A 147 -8.69 19.52 2.89
CA ASP A 147 -9.49 20.58 2.25
C ASP A 147 -9.32 20.55 0.72
N ALA A 148 -8.08 20.36 0.24
CA ALA A 148 -7.79 20.33 -1.19
C ALA A 148 -8.37 19.09 -1.92
N HIS A 149 -8.35 17.91 -1.27
CA HIS A 149 -8.75 16.65 -1.92
C HIS A 149 -10.24 16.32 -1.73
N TYR A 150 -10.80 16.69 -0.59
CA TYR A 150 -12.17 16.31 -0.21
C TYR A 150 -13.08 17.50 0.15
N GLY A 151 -12.56 18.73 0.15
CA GLY A 151 -13.30 19.91 0.61
C GLY A 151 -13.65 19.88 2.11
N VAL A 152 -12.97 19.02 2.89
CA VAL A 152 -13.27 18.82 4.31
C VAL A 152 -12.35 19.66 5.17
N ARG A 153 -12.96 20.63 5.87
CA ARG A 153 -12.25 21.50 6.80
C ARG A 153 -12.31 20.94 8.21
N LEU A 154 -11.14 20.67 8.76
CA LEU A 154 -10.98 20.31 10.16
C LEU A 154 -10.64 21.58 10.94
N GLU A 155 -11.66 22.17 11.56
CA GLU A 155 -11.47 23.27 12.49
C GLU A 155 -10.93 22.71 13.80
N SER A 156 -9.77 23.19 14.23
CA SER A 156 -9.22 22.85 15.51
C SER A 156 -8.25 23.92 15.99
N SER A 157 -8.59 24.55 17.08
CA SER A 157 -7.66 25.37 17.85
C SER A 157 -6.74 24.51 18.70
N ASN A 158 -7.07 23.22 18.92
CA ASN A 158 -6.30 22.27 19.68
C ASN A 158 -6.31 20.91 18.98
N TRP A 159 -5.42 20.76 17.99
CA TRP A 159 -5.30 19.56 17.14
C TRP A 159 -5.14 18.28 17.97
N GLU A 160 -4.22 18.27 18.92
CA GLU A 160 -3.93 17.07 19.71
C GLU A 160 -5.16 16.56 20.47
N ARG A 161 -5.92 17.47 21.07
CA ARG A 161 -7.16 17.11 21.78
C ARG A 161 -8.24 16.60 20.82
N ASP A 162 -8.39 17.26 19.66
CA ASP A 162 -9.55 17.06 18.81
C ASP A 162 -9.35 15.94 17.79
N TRP A 163 -8.12 15.80 17.25
CA TRP A 163 -7.82 14.89 16.15
C TRP A 163 -6.56 14.03 16.35
N GLY A 164 -5.58 14.47 17.14
CA GLY A 164 -4.30 13.75 17.32
C GLY A 164 -4.49 12.29 17.74
N GLY A 165 -5.38 12.04 18.69
CA GLY A 165 -5.69 10.68 19.15
C GLY A 165 -6.32 9.80 18.05
N PHE A 166 -7.14 10.37 17.16
CA PHE A 166 -7.73 9.61 16.03
C PHE A 166 -6.70 9.31 14.93
N VAL A 167 -5.83 10.26 14.66
CA VAL A 167 -4.72 10.07 13.71
C VAL A 167 -3.79 8.96 14.21
N SER A 168 -3.38 8.99 15.47
CA SER A 168 -2.55 7.93 16.07
C SER A 168 -3.24 6.57 16.02
N LEU A 169 -4.52 6.50 16.39
CA LEU A 169 -5.30 5.27 16.34
C LEU A 169 -5.43 4.72 14.92
N ALA A 170 -5.61 5.58 13.92
CA ALA A 170 -5.67 5.15 12.52
C ALA A 170 -4.32 4.59 12.05
N PHE A 171 -3.19 5.19 12.46
CA PHE A 171 -1.87 4.62 12.21
C PHE A 171 -1.69 3.24 12.85
N GLU A 172 -2.09 3.07 14.11
CA GLU A 172 -2.06 1.77 14.79
C GLU A 172 -2.92 0.72 14.07
N CYS A 173 -4.10 1.10 13.58
CA CYS A 173 -4.94 0.20 12.79
C CYS A 173 -4.26 -0.20 11.48
N CYS A 174 -3.60 0.73 10.77
CA CYS A 174 -2.84 0.42 9.58
C CYS A 174 -1.66 -0.53 9.87
N GLU A 175 -0.92 -0.30 10.96
CA GLU A 175 0.18 -1.18 11.38
C GLU A 175 -0.30 -2.59 11.72
N ASP A 176 -1.41 -2.72 12.43
CA ASP A 176 -2.02 -4.01 12.76
C ASP A 176 -2.42 -4.78 11.49
N LEU A 177 -3.06 -4.09 10.53
CA LEU A 177 -3.47 -4.70 9.25
C LEU A 177 -2.25 -5.09 8.41
N ASP A 178 -1.26 -4.21 8.32
CA ASP A 178 -0.03 -4.45 7.57
C ASP A 178 0.72 -5.69 8.10
N LYS A 179 0.91 -5.76 9.40
CA LYS A 179 1.54 -6.91 10.06
C LYS A 179 0.78 -8.20 9.80
N ARG A 180 -0.54 -8.18 9.91
CA ARG A 180 -1.39 -9.35 9.70
C ARG A 180 -1.43 -9.78 8.24
N ALA A 181 -1.45 -8.84 7.30
CA ALA A 181 -1.42 -9.12 5.86
C ALA A 181 -0.06 -9.67 5.40
N LEU A 182 1.04 -9.12 5.91
CA LEU A 182 2.39 -9.51 5.50
C LEU A 182 2.88 -10.82 6.13
N SER A 183 2.40 -11.19 7.33
CA SER A 183 2.89 -12.39 8.03
C SER A 183 2.75 -13.69 7.22
N PRO A 184 1.61 -14.02 6.58
CA PRO A 184 1.48 -15.21 5.76
C PRO A 184 2.34 -15.17 4.49
N VAL A 185 2.52 -13.98 3.90
CA VAL A 185 3.40 -13.79 2.74
C VAL A 185 4.86 -14.01 3.13
N ALA A 186 5.27 -13.51 4.28
CA ALA A 186 6.62 -13.74 4.82
C ALA A 186 6.88 -15.24 5.09
N ALA A 187 5.89 -15.95 5.64
CA ALA A 187 5.97 -17.39 5.86
C ALA A 187 6.14 -18.14 4.52
N ALA A 188 5.34 -17.83 3.51
CA ALA A 188 5.46 -18.44 2.19
C ALA A 188 6.83 -18.18 1.54
N ILE A 189 7.38 -16.97 1.69
CA ILE A 189 8.73 -16.65 1.23
C ILE A 189 9.78 -17.51 1.93
N TYR A 190 9.65 -17.65 3.25
CA TYR A 190 10.58 -18.48 4.04
C TYR A 190 10.56 -19.94 3.57
N GLU A 191 9.37 -20.51 3.38
CA GLU A 191 9.20 -21.88 2.87
C GLU A 191 9.82 -22.05 1.48
N MET A 192 9.58 -21.11 0.55
CA MET A 192 10.17 -21.16 -0.80
C MET A 192 11.70 -21.06 -0.78
N ARG A 193 12.29 -20.29 0.15
CA ARG A 193 13.75 -20.20 0.31
C ARG A 193 14.35 -21.46 0.91
N SER A 194 13.63 -22.11 1.80
CA SER A 194 14.12 -23.35 2.46
C SER A 194 14.02 -24.56 1.54
N ALA A 195 13.19 -24.50 0.49
CA ALA A 195 13.02 -25.56 -0.49
C ALA A 195 13.97 -25.45 -1.71
N ALA A 196 14.71 -24.35 -1.83
CA ALA A 196 15.62 -24.06 -2.95
C ALA A 196 17.07 -24.37 -2.61
#